data_0658e2de92ff85ea07b6fb38bac53460
#
_entry.id   0658e2de92ff85ea07b6fb38bac53460
#
_cell.length_a   1.000
_cell.length_b   1.000
_cell.length_c   1.000
_cell.angle_alpha   90.00
_cell.angle_beta   90.00
_cell.angle_gamma   90.00
#
_symmetry.space_group_name_H-M   'P 1'
#
loop_
_entity.id
_entity.type
_entity.pdbx_description
1 polymer ?
#
loop_
_entity_poly.entity_id
_entity_poly.type
_entity_poly.pdbx_seq_one_letter_code
_entity_poly.pdbx_strand_id
1 'polypeptide(L)'
;FANNNIFAADDHLDRFYNSCKLLEIPFEMSREELRAELQKCIDANEIDHGMLYWQCSRGTTYRGHQFPPASVKPNLMIFTVPCDLIPFDKTFRLISMEDTRFLHCNIKTLNLIPNCMAMQRAVEAGCDEVVFHRGDRVTEGAHSSLAIIRDGVFCTPPADELILPSITRKHFLELCSRLGIPSRIAPFTVDELLT
;
A
#
# COMPACT_ATOMS: atom_id res chain seq x y z
N PHE A 1 9.70 7.11 -6.95
CA PHE A 1 10.98 7.09 -7.65
C PHE A 1 11.84 8.29 -7.20
N ALA A 2 13.14 8.14 -7.29
CA ALA A 2 14.09 9.21 -7.05
C ALA A 2 15.31 9.02 -7.97
N ASN A 3 15.90 10.12 -8.44
CA ASN A 3 17.04 10.11 -9.38
C ASN A 3 16.78 9.17 -10.58
N ASN A 4 15.59 9.25 -11.14
CA ASN A 4 15.12 8.44 -12.27
C ASN A 4 15.05 6.92 -12.00
N ASN A 5 15.12 6.46 -10.74
CA ASN A 5 15.07 5.06 -10.36
C ASN A 5 13.81 4.72 -9.58
N ILE A 6 13.14 3.64 -9.95
CA ILE A 6 11.97 3.13 -9.23
C ILE A 6 12.46 2.37 -8.00
N PHE A 7 12.15 2.87 -6.80
CA PHE A 7 12.47 2.19 -5.56
C PHE A 7 11.72 0.86 -5.45
N ALA A 8 12.42 -0.22 -5.09
CA ALA A 8 11.87 -1.56 -4.89
C ALA A 8 10.95 -2.03 -6.05
N ALA A 9 11.34 -1.75 -7.30
CA ALA A 9 10.52 -2.01 -8.47
C ALA A 9 10.02 -3.46 -8.54
N ASP A 10 10.88 -4.45 -8.28
CA ASP A 10 10.52 -5.87 -8.34
C ASP A 10 9.45 -6.23 -7.31
N ASP A 11 9.57 -5.76 -6.08
CA ASP A 11 8.57 -5.99 -5.02
C ASP A 11 7.21 -5.38 -5.38
N HIS A 12 7.21 -4.17 -5.96
CA HIS A 12 5.98 -3.53 -6.42
C HIS A 12 5.33 -4.28 -7.57
N LEU A 13 6.12 -4.75 -8.53
CA LEU A 13 5.64 -5.59 -9.63
C LEU A 13 5.10 -6.92 -9.13
N ASP A 14 5.81 -7.60 -8.22
CA ASP A 14 5.35 -8.86 -7.59
C ASP A 14 3.98 -8.68 -6.95
N ARG A 15 3.80 -7.64 -6.15
CA ARG A 15 2.52 -7.37 -5.51
C ARG A 15 1.43 -7.02 -6.53
N PHE A 16 1.75 -6.28 -7.57
CA PHE A 16 0.80 -5.93 -8.64
C PHE A 16 0.31 -7.18 -9.37
N TYR A 17 1.21 -8.03 -9.86
CA TYR A 17 0.84 -9.27 -10.56
C TYR A 17 0.10 -10.25 -9.64
N ASN A 18 0.51 -10.33 -8.36
CA ASN A 18 -0.22 -11.14 -7.38
C ASN A 18 -1.65 -10.61 -7.15
N SER A 19 -1.83 -9.29 -7.07
CA SER A 19 -3.16 -8.68 -6.95
C SER A 19 -4.02 -8.95 -8.20
N CYS A 20 -3.45 -8.85 -9.41
CA CYS A 20 -4.14 -9.19 -10.65
C CYS A 20 -4.58 -10.66 -10.64
N LYS A 21 -3.69 -11.56 -10.22
CA LYS A 21 -3.98 -13.01 -10.10
C LYS A 21 -5.11 -13.29 -9.11
N LEU A 22 -5.05 -12.70 -7.91
CA LEU A 22 -6.08 -12.89 -6.87
C LEU A 22 -7.45 -12.34 -7.29
N LEU A 23 -7.46 -11.31 -8.14
CA LEU A 23 -8.68 -10.75 -8.73
C LEU A 23 -9.04 -11.39 -10.07
N GLU A 24 -8.29 -12.38 -10.55
CA GLU A 24 -8.49 -13.01 -11.86
C GLU A 24 -8.57 -11.96 -13.02
N ILE A 25 -7.73 -10.91 -12.95
CA ILE A 25 -7.59 -9.95 -14.05
C ILE A 25 -6.61 -10.52 -15.06
N PRO A 26 -7.00 -10.75 -16.32
CA PRO A 26 -6.13 -11.35 -17.34
C PRO A 26 -5.12 -10.31 -17.88
N PHE A 27 -4.21 -9.85 -17.02
CA PHE A 27 -3.17 -8.90 -17.38
C PHE A 27 -2.00 -9.64 -18.03
N GLU A 28 -1.84 -9.50 -19.35
CA GLU A 28 -0.93 -10.29 -20.17
C GLU A 28 0.44 -9.64 -20.41
N MET A 29 0.59 -8.33 -20.14
CA MET A 29 1.88 -7.63 -20.28
C MET A 29 2.93 -8.27 -19.38
N SER A 30 4.12 -8.55 -19.91
CA SER A 30 5.23 -9.10 -19.13
C SER A 30 5.76 -8.09 -18.10
N ARG A 31 6.56 -8.56 -17.14
CA ARG A 31 7.19 -7.68 -16.14
C ARG A 31 8.16 -6.70 -16.76
N GLU A 32 8.90 -7.15 -17.76
CA GLU A 32 9.89 -6.37 -18.52
C GLU A 32 9.19 -5.26 -19.30
N GLU A 33 8.08 -5.59 -19.98
CA GLU A 33 7.28 -4.61 -20.72
C GLU A 33 6.66 -3.58 -19.78
N LEU A 34 6.04 -4.02 -18.68
CA LEU A 34 5.46 -3.08 -17.70
C LEU A 34 6.53 -2.19 -17.10
N ARG A 35 7.69 -2.73 -16.71
CA ARG A 35 8.82 -1.94 -16.21
C ARG A 35 9.26 -0.88 -17.23
N ALA A 36 9.34 -1.25 -18.50
CA ALA A 36 9.70 -0.31 -19.57
C ALA A 36 8.67 0.81 -19.73
N GLU A 37 7.36 0.50 -19.66
CA GLU A 37 6.30 1.52 -19.72
C GLU A 37 6.33 2.45 -18.49
N LEU A 38 6.59 1.90 -17.29
CA LEU A 38 6.76 2.69 -16.08
C LEU A 38 7.94 3.65 -16.19
N GLN A 39 9.09 3.18 -16.72
CA GLN A 39 10.27 4.01 -16.92
C GLN A 39 10.02 5.09 -17.97
N LYS A 40 9.38 4.78 -19.09
CA LYS A 40 8.98 5.79 -20.09
C LYS A 40 8.14 6.90 -19.50
N CYS A 41 7.23 6.56 -18.56
CA CYS A 41 6.40 7.56 -17.90
C CYS A 41 7.24 8.49 -17.01
N ILE A 42 8.27 7.97 -16.33
CA ILE A 42 9.22 8.79 -15.57
C ILE A 42 10.04 9.68 -16.50
N ASP A 43 10.64 9.08 -17.55
CA ASP A 43 11.52 9.77 -18.49
C ASP A 43 10.80 10.90 -19.27
N ALA A 44 9.48 10.79 -19.44
CA ALA A 44 8.66 11.80 -20.09
C ALA A 44 8.36 13.03 -19.19
N ASN A 45 8.69 12.96 -17.90
CA ASN A 45 8.45 14.03 -16.95
C ASN A 45 9.79 14.64 -16.49
N GLU A 46 9.86 15.94 -16.44
CA GLU A 46 11.05 16.68 -15.97
C GLU A 46 11.05 16.82 -14.45
N ILE A 47 10.92 15.68 -13.71
CA ILE A 47 10.92 15.64 -12.24
C ILE A 47 11.91 14.59 -11.74
N ASP A 48 12.75 14.96 -10.78
CA ASP A 48 13.81 14.09 -10.25
C ASP A 48 13.29 13.05 -9.26
N HIS A 49 12.18 13.35 -8.58
CA HIS A 49 11.58 12.48 -7.57
C HIS A 49 10.08 12.69 -7.49
N GLY A 50 9.37 11.64 -7.08
CA GLY A 50 7.93 11.68 -6.98
C GLY A 50 7.30 10.31 -6.78
N MET A 51 5.99 10.29 -6.78
CA MET A 51 5.21 9.07 -6.80
C MET A 51 4.98 8.62 -8.25
N LEU A 52 5.30 7.36 -8.54
CA LEU A 52 4.88 6.69 -9.76
C LEU A 52 3.67 5.82 -9.42
N TYR A 53 2.56 6.09 -10.08
CA TYR A 53 1.31 5.37 -9.89
C TYR A 53 0.95 4.56 -11.12
N TRP A 54 0.49 3.33 -10.91
CA TRP A 54 -0.15 2.55 -11.96
C TRP A 54 -1.28 1.69 -11.40
N GLN A 55 -2.25 1.42 -12.23
CA GLN A 55 -3.36 0.51 -11.94
C GLN A 55 -3.83 -0.18 -13.21
N CYS A 56 -4.45 -1.35 -13.04
CA CYS A 56 -5.21 -1.95 -14.11
C CYS A 56 -6.66 -2.22 -13.68
N SER A 57 -7.56 -2.20 -14.66
CA SER A 57 -8.94 -2.64 -14.51
C SER A 57 -9.20 -3.85 -15.40
N ARG A 58 -10.34 -4.52 -15.23
CA ARG A 58 -10.75 -5.63 -16.11
C ARG A 58 -11.10 -5.20 -17.54
N GLY A 59 -10.98 -3.91 -17.87
CA GLY A 59 -11.34 -3.36 -19.16
C GLY A 59 -12.67 -2.61 -19.12
N THR A 60 -13.14 -2.20 -20.29
CA THR A 60 -14.36 -1.39 -20.47
C THR A 60 -15.46 -2.21 -21.15
N THR A 61 -16.60 -2.34 -20.48
CA THR A 61 -17.77 -3.08 -20.95
C THR A 61 -19.03 -2.56 -20.27
N TYR A 62 -20.19 -3.10 -20.65
CA TYR A 62 -21.44 -2.82 -19.94
C TYR A 62 -21.34 -3.25 -18.47
N ARG A 63 -21.97 -2.47 -17.60
CA ARG A 63 -21.99 -2.75 -16.17
C ARG A 63 -22.76 -4.03 -15.87
N GLY A 64 -22.10 -4.97 -15.26
CA GLY A 64 -22.65 -6.22 -14.71
C GLY A 64 -21.96 -6.58 -13.40
N HIS A 65 -22.37 -7.69 -12.77
CA HIS A 65 -21.66 -8.24 -11.61
C HIS A 65 -20.73 -9.40 -12.01
N GLN A 66 -20.98 -10.02 -13.15
CA GLN A 66 -20.09 -11.04 -13.73
C GLN A 66 -18.85 -10.38 -14.36
N PHE A 67 -17.81 -11.17 -14.54
CA PHE A 67 -16.62 -10.73 -15.25
C PHE A 67 -16.93 -10.40 -16.71
N PRO A 68 -16.20 -9.45 -17.32
CA PRO A 68 -16.31 -9.19 -18.75
C PRO A 68 -16.02 -10.44 -19.60
N PRO A 69 -16.54 -10.51 -20.83
CA PRO A 69 -16.12 -11.53 -21.79
C PRO A 69 -14.60 -11.51 -22.03
N ALA A 70 -14.01 -12.66 -22.35
CA ALA A 70 -12.57 -12.80 -22.58
C ALA A 70 -12.01 -11.90 -23.72
N SER A 71 -12.87 -11.40 -24.60
CA SER A 71 -12.49 -10.44 -25.64
C SER A 71 -12.19 -9.03 -25.11
N VAL A 72 -12.65 -8.71 -23.90
CA VAL A 72 -12.38 -7.41 -23.26
C VAL A 72 -11.01 -7.45 -22.62
N LYS A 73 -10.14 -6.55 -23.06
CA LYS A 73 -8.77 -6.46 -22.52
C LYS A 73 -8.69 -5.53 -21.31
N PRO A 74 -7.83 -5.80 -20.33
CA PRO A 74 -7.56 -4.91 -19.22
C PRO A 74 -7.08 -3.52 -19.68
N ASN A 75 -7.48 -2.48 -18.95
CA ASN A 75 -6.94 -1.15 -19.16
C ASN A 75 -5.83 -0.89 -18.14
N LEU A 76 -4.67 -0.44 -18.61
CA LEU A 76 -3.56 0.03 -17.79
C LEU A 76 -3.56 1.57 -17.77
N MET A 77 -3.40 2.16 -16.59
CA MET A 77 -3.19 3.59 -16.42
C MET A 77 -1.88 3.79 -15.65
N ILE A 78 -1.04 4.70 -16.12
CA ILE A 78 0.24 5.07 -15.50
C ILE A 78 0.33 6.60 -15.46
N PHE A 79 0.78 7.16 -14.34
CA PHE A 79 1.13 8.58 -14.23
C PHE A 79 2.11 8.82 -13.09
N THR A 80 2.78 9.98 -13.11
CA THR A 80 3.64 10.46 -12.04
C THR A 80 3.00 11.64 -11.33
N VAL A 81 3.32 11.79 -10.04
CA VAL A 81 2.93 12.94 -9.23
C VAL A 81 4.19 13.47 -8.54
N PRO A 82 4.59 14.73 -8.76
CA PRO A 82 5.66 15.35 -8.00
C PRO A 82 5.31 15.35 -6.51
N CYS A 83 6.19 14.85 -5.68
CA CYS A 83 6.03 14.91 -4.23
C CYS A 83 7.39 14.88 -3.54
N ASP A 84 7.51 15.61 -2.45
CA ASP A 84 8.71 15.60 -1.62
C ASP A 84 8.80 14.33 -0.77
N LEU A 85 10.02 13.94 -0.45
CA LEU A 85 10.25 12.91 0.55
C LEU A 85 9.86 13.43 1.93
N ILE A 86 9.16 12.63 2.69
CA ILE A 86 8.79 12.96 4.06
C ILE A 86 10.07 13.00 4.91
N PRO A 87 10.37 14.12 5.63
CA PRO A 87 11.51 14.17 6.53
C PRO A 87 11.45 13.07 7.59
N PHE A 88 12.63 12.48 7.92
CA PHE A 88 12.71 11.37 8.88
C PHE A 88 12.32 11.76 10.32
N ASP A 89 12.44 13.04 10.66
CA ASP A 89 12.11 13.60 11.97
C ASP A 89 10.66 14.11 12.06
N LYS A 90 9.89 13.99 10.96
CA LYS A 90 8.49 14.39 10.97
C LYS A 90 7.68 13.48 11.90
N THR A 91 7.02 14.10 12.87
CA THR A 91 6.02 13.41 13.70
C THR A 91 4.63 13.57 13.12
N PHE A 92 3.79 12.53 13.31
CA PHE A 92 2.42 12.49 12.83
C PHE A 92 1.45 12.40 14.01
N ARG A 93 0.33 13.10 13.92
CA ARG A 93 -0.79 12.95 14.83
C ARG A 93 -1.75 11.94 14.25
N LEU A 94 -2.16 10.97 15.07
CA LEU A 94 -3.00 9.87 14.64
C LEU A 94 -4.31 9.86 15.42
N ILE A 95 -5.39 9.39 14.79
CA ILE A 95 -6.62 8.98 15.48
C ILE A 95 -6.82 7.49 15.29
N SER A 96 -7.46 6.83 16.26
CA SER A 96 -7.88 5.44 16.11
C SER A 96 -9.35 5.37 15.66
N MET A 97 -9.66 4.41 14.80
CA MET A 97 -11.03 4.18 14.31
C MET A 97 -11.27 2.69 14.11
N GLU A 98 -12.53 2.27 14.31
CA GLU A 98 -12.95 0.90 13.98
C GLU A 98 -12.75 0.61 12.49
N ASP A 99 -12.13 -0.52 12.18
CA ASP A 99 -11.86 -0.97 10.82
C ASP A 99 -13.11 -1.60 10.20
N THR A 100 -13.81 -0.85 9.39
CA THR A 100 -15.01 -1.29 8.66
C THR A 100 -14.73 -1.79 7.24
N ARG A 101 -13.44 -1.98 6.87
CA ARG A 101 -13.06 -2.49 5.55
C ARG A 101 -13.44 -3.97 5.40
N PHE A 102 -13.52 -4.44 4.17
CA PHE A 102 -13.82 -5.84 3.86
C PHE A 102 -12.60 -6.79 4.09
N LEU A 103 -12.78 -8.11 3.91
CA LEU A 103 -11.76 -9.13 4.22
C LEU A 103 -10.77 -9.40 3.07
N HIS A 104 -10.54 -8.47 2.17
CA HIS A 104 -9.59 -8.61 1.05
C HIS A 104 -8.58 -7.47 1.04
N CYS A 105 -8.21 -6.95 2.23
CA CYS A 105 -7.25 -5.85 2.35
C CYS A 105 -5.84 -6.26 1.90
N ASN A 106 -5.54 -7.55 1.90
CA ASN A 106 -4.29 -8.10 1.35
C ASN A 106 -4.14 -7.92 -0.17
N ILE A 107 -5.21 -7.56 -0.87
CA ILE A 107 -5.21 -7.26 -2.31
C ILE A 107 -5.20 -5.74 -2.50
N LYS A 108 -4.22 -5.24 -3.28
CA LYS A 108 -4.14 -3.79 -3.52
C LYS A 108 -5.18 -3.37 -4.56
N THR A 109 -6.30 -2.80 -4.10
CA THR A 109 -7.46 -2.45 -4.92
C THR A 109 -7.84 -0.98 -4.79
N LEU A 110 -8.81 -0.54 -5.58
CA LEU A 110 -9.47 0.79 -5.51
C LEU A 110 -10.71 0.81 -4.62
N ASN A 111 -11.00 -0.25 -3.87
CA ASN A 111 -12.12 -0.30 -2.92
C ASN A 111 -11.76 0.46 -1.63
N LEU A 112 -11.58 1.77 -1.75
CA LEU A 112 -11.02 2.64 -0.71
C LEU A 112 -12.08 3.50 0.00
N ILE A 113 -13.36 3.20 -0.11
CA ILE A 113 -14.42 4.01 0.53
C ILE A 113 -14.18 4.17 2.03
N PRO A 114 -13.98 3.11 2.84
CA PRO A 114 -13.72 3.28 4.26
C PRO A 114 -12.42 4.04 4.54
N ASN A 115 -11.37 3.80 3.75
CA ASN A 115 -10.08 4.47 3.88
C ASN A 115 -10.21 5.99 3.65
N CYS A 116 -10.87 6.40 2.57
CA CYS A 116 -11.07 7.81 2.23
C CYS A 116 -11.93 8.53 3.28
N MET A 117 -13.01 7.87 3.75
CA MET A 117 -13.87 8.43 4.80
C MET A 117 -13.11 8.58 6.12
N ALA A 118 -12.30 7.60 6.49
CA ALA A 118 -11.50 7.65 7.70
C ALA A 118 -10.43 8.75 7.62
N MET A 119 -9.72 8.88 6.50
CA MET A 119 -8.77 9.98 6.29
C MET A 119 -9.44 11.34 6.38
N GLN A 120 -10.66 11.50 5.86
CA GLN A 120 -11.41 12.75 6.00
C GLN A 120 -11.65 13.08 7.49
N ARG A 121 -11.99 12.08 8.32
CA ARG A 121 -12.15 12.26 9.78
C ARG A 121 -10.84 12.63 10.46
N ALA A 122 -9.71 12.06 10.05
CA ALA A 122 -8.40 12.46 10.55
C ALA A 122 -8.11 13.93 10.26
N VAL A 123 -8.33 14.37 9.02
CA VAL A 123 -8.16 15.78 8.61
C VAL A 123 -9.06 16.71 9.42
N GLU A 124 -10.34 16.38 9.59
CA GLU A 124 -11.29 17.16 10.40
C GLU A 124 -10.88 17.25 11.86
N ALA A 125 -10.21 16.21 12.40
CA ALA A 125 -9.64 16.19 13.74
C ALA A 125 -8.26 16.88 13.84
N GLY A 126 -7.72 17.39 12.74
CA GLY A 126 -6.39 17.98 12.66
C GLY A 126 -5.28 16.94 12.82
N CYS A 127 -5.53 15.70 12.43
CA CYS A 127 -4.58 14.58 12.44
C CYS A 127 -4.10 14.24 11.03
N ASP A 128 -2.98 13.53 10.96
CA ASP A 128 -2.28 13.24 9.70
C ASP A 128 -2.64 11.85 9.15
N GLU A 129 -3.07 10.90 10.01
CA GLU A 129 -3.36 9.53 9.62
C GLU A 129 -4.33 8.86 10.61
N VAL A 130 -4.90 7.74 10.19
CA VAL A 130 -5.78 6.88 10.98
C VAL A 130 -5.07 5.59 11.35
N VAL A 131 -5.29 5.12 12.57
CA VAL A 131 -5.00 3.75 12.98
C VAL A 131 -6.29 2.97 12.99
N PHE A 132 -6.41 1.98 12.12
CA PHE A 132 -7.53 1.07 12.11
C PHE A 132 -7.36 -0.06 13.13
N HIS A 133 -8.45 -0.43 13.79
CA HIS A 133 -8.51 -1.58 14.70
C HIS A 133 -9.84 -2.34 14.57
N ARG A 134 -9.85 -3.63 14.87
CA ARG A 134 -11.05 -4.48 15.00
C ARG A 134 -11.13 -4.98 16.43
N GLY A 135 -12.13 -4.49 17.16
CA GLY A 135 -12.10 -4.59 18.60
C GLY A 135 -10.84 -3.89 19.13
N ASP A 136 -10.00 -4.60 19.87
CA ASP A 136 -8.73 -4.10 20.38
C ASP A 136 -7.52 -4.33 19.45
N ARG A 137 -7.65 -5.22 18.44
CA ARG A 137 -6.56 -5.56 17.52
C ARG A 137 -6.31 -4.44 16.51
N VAL A 138 -5.12 -3.86 16.53
CA VAL A 138 -4.66 -2.93 15.49
C VAL A 138 -4.43 -3.68 14.18
N THR A 139 -4.88 -3.09 13.06
CA THR A 139 -4.65 -3.63 11.71
C THR A 139 -3.60 -2.82 10.96
N GLU A 140 -3.98 -1.74 10.29
CA GLU A 140 -3.05 -0.87 9.57
C GLU A 140 -3.58 0.58 9.55
N GLY A 141 -2.86 1.50 8.90
CA GLY A 141 -3.35 2.85 8.65
C GLY A 141 -4.32 2.90 7.46
N ALA A 142 -4.94 4.05 7.23
CA ALA A 142 -5.84 4.22 6.09
C ALA A 142 -5.10 4.12 4.75
N HIS A 143 -3.83 4.48 4.68
CA HIS A 143 -2.98 4.32 3.49
C HIS A 143 -1.54 3.92 3.84
N SER A 144 -1.28 3.51 5.09
CA SER A 144 0.04 3.17 5.63
C SER A 144 0.02 1.88 6.44
N SER A 145 1.19 1.31 6.69
CA SER A 145 1.37 0.18 7.61
C SER A 145 1.89 0.68 8.94
N LEU A 146 1.62 -0.07 10.01
CA LEU A 146 1.99 0.27 11.36
C LEU A 146 3.05 -0.67 11.93
N ALA A 147 3.89 -0.12 12.78
CA ALA A 147 4.78 -0.85 13.65
C ALA A 147 4.97 -0.07 14.95
N ILE A 148 5.30 -0.76 16.03
CA ILE A 148 5.72 -0.17 17.31
C ILE A 148 7.12 -0.63 17.67
N ILE A 149 7.83 0.17 18.43
CA ILE A 149 9.07 -0.25 19.11
C ILE A 149 8.74 -0.47 20.58
N ARG A 150 8.89 -1.70 21.04
CA ARG A 150 8.67 -2.06 22.44
C ARG A 150 9.90 -2.80 22.96
N ASP A 151 10.49 -2.30 24.03
CA ASP A 151 11.69 -2.87 24.66
C ASP A 151 12.82 -3.14 23.64
N GLY A 152 12.99 -2.24 22.68
CA GLY A 152 13.98 -2.36 21.62
C GLY A 152 13.65 -3.38 20.52
N VAL A 153 12.43 -3.95 20.52
CA VAL A 153 11.93 -4.88 19.50
C VAL A 153 11.01 -4.15 18.51
N PHE A 154 11.28 -4.28 17.22
CA PHE A 154 10.40 -3.81 16.16
C PHE A 154 9.23 -4.78 16.00
N CYS A 155 8.01 -4.37 16.38
CA CYS A 155 6.80 -5.18 16.32
C CYS A 155 5.85 -4.67 15.24
N THR A 156 5.34 -5.56 14.38
CA THR A 156 4.37 -5.22 13.31
C THR A 156 3.33 -6.32 13.18
N PRO A 157 2.06 -6.00 12.87
CA PRO A 157 1.03 -7.02 12.70
C PRO A 157 1.32 -7.95 11.52
N PRO A 158 0.84 -9.21 11.54
CA PRO A 158 0.96 -10.13 10.40
C PRO A 158 0.16 -9.61 9.20
N ALA A 159 0.71 -9.76 7.99
CA ALA A 159 0.00 -9.47 6.74
C ALA A 159 -0.97 -10.61 6.43
N ASP A 160 -2.17 -10.51 6.92
CA ASP A 160 -3.30 -11.40 6.66
C ASP A 160 -4.35 -10.70 5.78
N GLU A 161 -5.58 -11.24 5.70
CA GLU A 161 -6.67 -10.69 4.89
C GLU A 161 -7.14 -9.28 5.33
N LEU A 162 -6.70 -8.78 6.48
CA LEU A 162 -7.02 -7.46 7.01
C LEU A 162 -5.95 -6.41 6.72
N ILE A 163 -4.78 -6.81 6.25
CA ILE A 163 -3.60 -5.95 6.15
C ILE A 163 -2.92 -6.14 4.79
N LEU A 164 -2.67 -5.03 4.09
CA LEU A 164 -1.92 -5.05 2.84
C LEU A 164 -0.47 -5.46 3.09
N PRO A 165 0.11 -6.41 2.31
CA PRO A 165 1.54 -6.72 2.38
C PRO A 165 2.36 -5.53 1.88
N SER A 166 2.75 -4.67 2.80
CA SER A 166 3.49 -3.44 2.53
C SER A 166 4.92 -3.73 2.11
N ILE A 167 5.37 -3.11 1.03
CA ILE A 167 6.77 -3.15 0.56
C ILE A 167 7.68 -2.45 1.57
N THR A 168 7.28 -1.29 2.07
CA THR A 168 8.03 -0.56 3.10
C THR A 168 8.22 -1.42 4.35
N ARG A 169 7.15 -2.07 4.84
CA ARG A 169 7.22 -2.99 5.99
C ARG A 169 8.20 -4.15 5.73
N LYS A 170 8.20 -4.75 4.53
CA LYS A 170 9.15 -5.79 4.12
C LYS A 170 10.58 -5.31 4.27
N HIS A 171 10.90 -4.16 3.69
CA HIS A 171 12.26 -3.59 3.75
C HIS A 171 12.67 -3.19 5.16
N PHE A 172 11.75 -2.72 6.02
CA PHE A 172 12.05 -2.47 7.44
C PHE A 172 12.42 -3.75 8.19
N LEU A 173 11.71 -4.85 7.97
CA LEU A 173 12.04 -6.15 8.56
C LEU A 173 13.41 -6.68 8.08
N GLU A 174 13.71 -6.54 6.80
CA GLU A 174 15.00 -6.87 6.22
C GLU A 174 16.13 -6.01 6.82
N LEU A 175 15.87 -4.71 6.98
CA LEU A 175 16.82 -3.79 7.62
C LEU A 175 17.06 -4.13 9.08
N CYS A 176 16.01 -4.44 9.86
CA CYS A 176 16.13 -4.91 11.23
C CYS A 176 17.04 -6.15 11.30
N SER A 177 16.80 -7.14 10.42
CA SER A 177 17.62 -8.35 10.35
C SER A 177 19.10 -8.04 10.07
N ARG A 178 19.38 -7.15 9.12
CA ARG A 178 20.75 -6.75 8.75
C ARG A 178 21.48 -5.99 9.85
N LEU A 179 20.75 -5.20 10.63
CA LEU A 179 21.30 -4.39 11.73
C LEU A 179 21.29 -5.10 13.08
N GLY A 180 20.81 -6.36 13.14
CA GLY A 180 20.69 -7.10 14.40
C GLY A 180 19.62 -6.54 15.35
N ILE A 181 18.65 -5.78 14.82
CA ILE A 181 17.52 -5.26 15.60
C ILE A 181 16.48 -6.38 15.73
N PRO A 182 16.12 -6.77 16.96
CA PRO A 182 15.08 -7.78 17.15
C PRO A 182 13.77 -7.36 16.51
N SER A 183 13.09 -8.27 15.82
CA SER A 183 11.78 -7.99 15.22
C SER A 183 10.79 -9.11 15.51
N ARG A 184 9.51 -8.73 15.65
CA ARG A 184 8.40 -9.65 15.91
C ARG A 184 7.21 -9.34 15.02
N ILE A 185 6.75 -10.35 14.29
CA ILE A 185 5.50 -10.27 13.53
C ILE A 185 4.41 -10.88 14.39
N ALA A 186 3.63 -10.03 15.06
CA ALA A 186 2.52 -10.41 15.92
C ALA A 186 1.50 -9.26 16.00
N PRO A 187 0.20 -9.57 16.17
CA PRO A 187 -0.78 -8.54 16.44
C PRO A 187 -0.44 -7.81 17.76
N PHE A 188 -0.83 -6.54 17.81
CA PHE A 188 -0.82 -5.74 19.04
C PHE A 188 -2.13 -4.95 19.16
N THR A 189 -2.43 -4.49 20.35
CA THR A 189 -3.68 -3.82 20.70
C THR A 189 -3.57 -2.30 20.60
N VAL A 190 -4.71 -1.62 20.64
CA VAL A 190 -4.76 -0.15 20.73
C VAL A 190 -4.08 0.33 22.01
N ASP A 191 -4.30 -0.35 23.14
CA ASP A 191 -3.66 0.00 24.42
C ASP A 191 -2.14 -0.14 24.33
N GLU A 192 -1.67 -1.19 23.67
CA GLU A 192 -0.23 -1.40 23.42
C GLU A 192 0.38 -0.36 22.46
N LEU A 193 -0.41 0.27 21.61
CA LEU A 193 0.03 1.36 20.74
C LEU A 193 0.19 2.68 21.53
N LEU A 194 -0.60 2.88 22.58
CA LEU A 194 -0.65 4.13 23.36
C LEU A 194 0.34 4.16 24.54
N THR A 195 0.96 3.03 24.87
CA THR A 195 1.95 2.89 25.94
C THR A 195 3.38 2.83 25.44
#